data_9b3cb58a9371daa809668d0a804702d1
#
_entry.id   9b3cb58a9371daa809668d0a804702d1
#
_cell.length_a   1.000
_cell.length_b   1.000
_cell.length_c   1.000
_cell.angle_alpha   90.00
_cell.angle_beta   90.00
_cell.angle_gamma   90.00
#
_symmetry.space_group_name_H-M   'P 1'
#
loop_
_entity.id
_entity.type
_entity.pdbx_description
1 polymer ?
#
loop_
_entity_poly.entity_id
_entity_poly.type
_entity_poly.pdbx_seq_one_letter_code
_entity_poly.pdbx_strand_id
1 'polypeptide(L)'
;MTEKRQVAIIHYNTPEMTEAAIKSLRKHGGEDYQVTVFDNSDERPFTAKLRGVTVIDNTRGQIIDFDKELEKFPDREDSIGVFGKCVYGSAKHMMTVQKLWELIPQGFVLMESDVLIKANIDTLWDEEWASVGHNQLHQPQNPFGLGRVCPMLCYMNVPLLTKHGAKYFDPTRTYGLLKGRDNRNNWYDTGAVMFEDIVRTKPALKGKHVDITKLVEHYASGSWRRNDLDTQKAWLEQHRQLWEMPKEKKSGTRTDRKTTKKAEKL
;
A
#
# COMPACT_ATOMS: atom_id res chain seq x y z
N MET A 1 3.24 -4.03 -26.63
CA MET A 1 3.82 -4.23 -25.29
C MET A 1 2.66 -4.29 -24.32
N THR A 2 2.49 -5.38 -23.60
CA THR A 2 1.48 -5.47 -22.54
C THR A 2 1.83 -4.46 -21.45
N GLU A 3 0.87 -3.67 -21.04
CA GLU A 3 1.06 -2.71 -19.96
C GLU A 3 1.39 -3.47 -18.67
N LYS A 4 2.45 -3.04 -17.96
CA LYS A 4 2.86 -3.72 -16.73
C LYS A 4 1.83 -3.51 -15.64
N ARG A 5 1.51 -4.56 -14.91
CA ARG A 5 0.67 -4.50 -13.71
C ARG A 5 1.28 -3.56 -12.67
N GLN A 6 0.44 -2.79 -12.02
CA GLN A 6 0.85 -1.74 -11.10
C GLN A 6 0.67 -2.18 -9.64
N VAL A 7 1.67 -1.91 -8.80
CA VAL A 7 1.56 -2.00 -7.34
C VAL A 7 1.77 -0.61 -6.76
N ALA A 8 0.85 -0.15 -5.93
CA ALA A 8 0.95 1.12 -5.24
C ALA A 8 1.20 0.88 -3.75
N ILE A 9 2.18 1.60 -3.20
CA ILE A 9 2.55 1.55 -1.78
C ILE A 9 2.41 2.96 -1.21
N ILE A 10 1.71 3.08 -0.09
CA ILE A 10 1.66 4.33 0.66
C ILE A 10 2.78 4.28 1.71
N HIS A 11 3.71 5.21 1.60
CA HIS A 11 4.84 5.33 2.52
C HIS A 11 4.61 6.46 3.53
N TYR A 12 4.95 6.19 4.79
CA TYR A 12 4.96 7.18 5.86
C TYR A 12 6.06 6.86 6.90
N ASN A 13 7.19 7.56 6.81
CA ASN A 13 8.30 7.51 7.79
C ASN A 13 8.95 6.14 8.07
N THR A 14 8.77 5.14 7.20
CA THR A 14 9.29 3.78 7.38
C THR A 14 10.09 3.29 6.16
N PRO A 15 11.16 4.02 5.74
CA PRO A 15 11.83 3.75 4.46
C PRO A 15 12.44 2.34 4.38
N GLU A 16 12.98 1.79 5.47
CA GLU A 16 13.55 0.45 5.48
C GLU A 16 12.48 -0.63 5.30
N MET A 17 11.30 -0.44 5.91
CA MET A 17 10.17 -1.34 5.75
C MET A 17 9.66 -1.31 4.30
N THR A 18 9.46 -0.12 3.75
CA THR A 18 9.04 0.06 2.35
C THR A 18 10.02 -0.56 1.37
N GLU A 19 11.32 -0.38 1.60
CA GLU A 19 12.36 -1.00 0.77
C GLU A 19 12.31 -2.53 0.84
N ALA A 20 12.16 -3.09 2.04
CA ALA A 20 12.01 -4.53 2.24
C ALA A 20 10.73 -5.07 1.60
N ALA A 21 9.61 -4.34 1.71
CA ALA A 21 8.35 -4.66 1.05
C ALA A 21 8.52 -4.78 -0.47
N ILE A 22 9.16 -3.80 -1.11
CA ILE A 22 9.44 -3.82 -2.55
C ILE A 22 10.36 -4.99 -2.93
N LYS A 23 11.42 -5.22 -2.14
CA LYS A 23 12.35 -6.34 -2.39
C LYS A 23 11.64 -7.70 -2.26
N SER A 24 10.77 -7.87 -1.27
CA SER A 24 9.99 -9.10 -1.12
C SER A 24 9.02 -9.32 -2.27
N LEU A 25 8.38 -8.25 -2.75
CA LEU A 25 7.55 -8.29 -3.96
C LEU A 25 8.35 -8.76 -5.18
N ARG A 26 9.56 -8.22 -5.39
CA ARG A 26 10.46 -8.63 -6.49
C ARG A 26 10.89 -10.10 -6.39
N LYS A 27 11.04 -10.59 -5.18
CA LYS A 27 11.52 -11.96 -4.91
C LYS A 27 10.43 -13.01 -5.06
N HIS A 28 9.21 -12.70 -4.61
CA HIS A 28 8.15 -13.69 -4.46
C HIS A 28 6.85 -13.35 -5.19
N GLY A 29 6.64 -12.09 -5.57
CA GLY A 29 5.35 -11.60 -6.04
C GLY A 29 4.88 -12.16 -7.39
N GLY A 30 5.78 -12.71 -8.19
CA GLY A 30 5.46 -13.26 -9.51
C GLY A 30 6.00 -12.40 -10.64
N GLU A 31 5.13 -11.66 -11.34
CA GLU A 31 5.51 -10.83 -12.47
C GLU A 31 6.40 -9.62 -12.10
N ASP A 32 7.02 -9.02 -13.12
CA ASP A 32 7.79 -7.76 -12.94
C ASP A 32 6.82 -6.58 -12.86
N TYR A 33 6.33 -6.30 -11.65
CA TYR A 33 5.42 -5.20 -11.39
C TYR A 33 6.11 -3.83 -11.50
N GLN A 34 5.39 -2.85 -12.07
CA GLN A 34 5.71 -1.44 -11.89
C GLN A 34 5.26 -1.01 -10.50
N VAL A 35 6.15 -0.47 -9.70
CA VAL A 35 5.84 -0.03 -8.33
C VAL A 35 5.76 1.48 -8.27
N THR A 36 4.69 1.99 -7.67
CA THR A 36 4.52 3.40 -7.34
C THR A 36 4.51 3.56 -5.82
N VAL A 37 5.43 4.32 -5.27
CA VAL A 37 5.45 4.71 -3.86
C VAL A 37 4.89 6.12 -3.75
N PHE A 38 3.79 6.28 -3.01
CA PHE A 38 3.26 7.60 -2.67
C PHE A 38 3.79 7.98 -1.29
N ASP A 39 4.69 8.96 -1.25
CA ASP A 39 5.43 9.34 -0.05
C ASP A 39 4.76 10.51 0.67
N ASN A 40 4.16 10.22 1.81
CA ASN A 40 3.52 11.18 2.70
C ASN A 40 4.35 11.50 3.95
N SER A 41 5.65 11.21 3.93
CA SER A 41 6.51 11.37 5.11
C SER A 41 6.68 12.83 5.49
N ASP A 42 6.75 13.07 6.78
CA ASP A 42 7.10 14.36 7.38
C ASP A 42 8.53 14.40 7.92
N GLU A 43 9.12 13.23 8.25
CA GLU A 43 10.46 13.13 8.86
C GLU A 43 11.43 12.25 8.06
N ARG A 44 10.95 11.10 7.56
CA ARG A 44 11.80 10.06 6.97
C ARG A 44 11.31 9.66 5.58
N PRO A 45 11.60 10.48 4.54
CA PRO A 45 11.15 10.23 3.18
C PRO A 45 11.80 8.97 2.58
N PHE A 46 11.11 8.40 1.58
CA PHE A 46 11.61 7.25 0.84
C PHE A 46 12.62 7.71 -0.22
N THR A 47 13.88 7.44 0.00
CA THR A 47 14.99 7.86 -0.88
C THR A 47 15.69 6.72 -1.61
N ALA A 48 15.28 5.47 -1.38
CA ALA A 48 15.89 4.32 -2.01
C ALA A 48 15.68 4.33 -3.54
N LYS A 49 16.77 4.18 -4.29
CA LYS A 49 16.75 4.10 -5.75
C LYS A 49 16.62 2.64 -6.18
N LEU A 50 15.41 2.20 -6.42
CA LEU A 50 15.13 0.84 -6.86
C LEU A 50 14.66 0.85 -8.31
N ARG A 51 15.12 -0.13 -9.10
CA ARG A 51 14.74 -0.26 -10.53
C ARG A 51 13.21 -0.46 -10.65
N GLY A 52 12.57 0.28 -11.57
CA GLY A 52 11.14 0.16 -11.83
C GLY A 52 10.27 0.61 -10.65
N VAL A 53 10.76 1.53 -9.83
CA VAL A 53 10.00 2.22 -8.79
C VAL A 53 9.87 3.69 -9.15
N THR A 54 8.65 4.16 -9.14
CA THR A 54 8.31 5.59 -9.26
C THR A 54 7.94 6.11 -7.88
N VAL A 55 8.51 7.23 -7.46
CA VAL A 55 8.15 7.89 -6.21
C VAL A 55 7.32 9.13 -6.52
N ILE A 56 6.15 9.22 -5.92
CA ILE A 56 5.29 10.40 -5.92
C ILE A 56 5.53 11.10 -4.59
N ASP A 57 6.24 12.21 -4.65
CA ASP A 57 6.60 12.99 -3.45
C ASP A 57 5.42 13.88 -3.01
N ASN A 58 4.90 13.65 -1.83
CA ASN A 58 3.91 14.48 -1.15
C ASN A 58 4.39 14.93 0.25
N THR A 59 5.69 14.88 0.51
CA THR A 59 6.28 15.19 1.83
C THR A 59 6.02 16.62 2.28
N ARG A 60 5.68 17.52 1.36
CA ARG A 60 5.34 18.92 1.63
C ARG A 60 3.86 19.25 1.36
N GLY A 61 3.02 18.25 1.17
CA GLY A 61 1.61 18.45 0.87
C GLY A 61 1.32 19.04 -0.53
N GLN A 62 2.27 18.93 -1.47
CA GLN A 62 2.14 19.54 -2.81
C GLN A 62 1.13 18.85 -3.72
N ILE A 63 0.72 17.61 -3.41
CA ILE A 63 -0.29 16.86 -4.14
C ILE A 63 -1.59 16.77 -3.35
N ILE A 64 -1.48 16.44 -2.05
CA ILE A 64 -2.59 16.44 -1.10
C ILE A 64 -2.14 17.26 0.10
N ASP A 65 -2.74 18.42 0.29
CA ASP A 65 -2.57 19.23 1.49
C ASP A 65 -3.49 18.69 2.58
N PHE A 66 -2.96 17.77 3.38
CA PHE A 66 -3.74 17.11 4.42
C PHE A 66 -4.21 18.08 5.50
N ASP A 67 -3.44 19.12 5.82
CA ASP A 67 -3.83 20.08 6.84
C ASP A 67 -5.07 20.86 6.38
N LYS A 68 -5.05 21.34 5.14
CA LYS A 68 -6.20 22.00 4.52
C LYS A 68 -7.41 21.06 4.35
N GLU A 69 -7.17 19.81 3.97
CA GLU A 69 -8.26 18.83 3.85
C GLU A 69 -8.86 18.50 5.23
N LEU A 70 -8.01 18.36 6.25
CA LEU A 70 -8.44 18.04 7.61
C LEU A 70 -9.13 19.22 8.31
N GLU A 71 -8.93 20.47 7.88
CA GLU A 71 -9.71 21.63 8.36
C GLU A 71 -11.20 21.51 8.02
N LYS A 72 -11.54 20.74 7.00
CA LYS A 72 -12.94 20.49 6.61
C LYS A 72 -13.66 19.50 7.55
N PHE A 73 -12.91 18.80 8.43
CA PHE A 73 -13.53 17.94 9.43
C PHE A 73 -14.18 18.78 10.51
N PRO A 74 -15.48 18.58 10.76
CA PRO A 74 -16.13 19.23 11.90
C PRO A 74 -15.55 18.68 13.21
N ASP A 75 -15.42 19.56 14.20
CA ASP A 75 -15.04 19.21 15.58
C ASP A 75 -13.63 18.63 15.75
N ARG A 76 -12.64 19.30 15.15
CA ARG A 76 -11.20 18.96 15.27
C ARG A 76 -10.73 18.90 16.74
N GLU A 77 -11.29 19.72 17.62
CA GLU A 77 -10.88 19.79 19.02
C GLU A 77 -11.34 18.58 19.84
N ASP A 78 -12.54 18.07 19.60
CA ASP A 78 -13.08 16.90 20.31
C ASP A 78 -12.50 15.56 19.81
N SER A 79 -11.93 15.56 18.61
CA SER A 79 -11.33 14.35 18.00
C SER A 79 -9.84 14.15 18.35
N ILE A 80 -9.24 15.00 19.19
CA ILE A 80 -7.81 14.97 19.56
C ILE A 80 -7.46 13.83 20.54
N GLY A 81 -8.41 13.07 21.05
CA GLY A 81 -8.15 11.84 21.81
C GLY A 81 -7.49 10.74 20.98
N VAL A 82 -7.19 9.60 21.60
CA VAL A 82 -6.60 8.41 20.92
C VAL A 82 -7.37 8.04 19.66
N PHE A 83 -8.68 8.19 19.65
CA PHE A 83 -9.56 7.95 18.49
C PHE A 83 -9.41 9.01 17.40
N GLY A 84 -9.20 10.28 17.72
CA GLY A 84 -8.97 11.32 16.73
C GLY A 84 -7.76 11.06 15.87
N LYS A 85 -6.66 10.57 16.45
CA LYS A 85 -5.46 10.16 15.69
C LYS A 85 -5.75 9.03 14.71
N CYS A 86 -6.58 8.05 15.09
CA CYS A 86 -6.98 6.96 14.22
C CYS A 86 -7.80 7.46 13.03
N VAL A 87 -8.78 8.30 13.27
CA VAL A 87 -9.63 8.89 12.23
C VAL A 87 -8.80 9.68 11.22
N TYR A 88 -7.86 10.51 11.70
CA TYR A 88 -6.97 11.27 10.82
C TYR A 88 -6.02 10.37 10.01
N GLY A 89 -5.44 9.36 10.63
CA GLY A 89 -4.59 8.39 9.94
C GLY A 89 -5.35 7.66 8.83
N SER A 90 -6.55 7.18 9.14
CA SER A 90 -7.42 6.51 8.17
C SER A 90 -7.87 7.47 7.06
N ALA A 91 -8.19 8.73 7.38
CA ALA A 91 -8.59 9.73 6.39
C ALA A 91 -7.44 10.08 5.44
N LYS A 92 -6.24 10.33 5.95
CA LYS A 92 -5.03 10.57 5.13
C LYS A 92 -4.76 9.40 4.18
N HIS A 93 -4.85 8.17 4.70
CA HIS A 93 -4.68 6.97 3.88
C HIS A 93 -5.76 6.89 2.79
N MET A 94 -7.04 7.08 3.13
CA MET A 94 -8.14 7.02 2.18
C MET A 94 -8.03 8.10 1.08
N MET A 95 -7.66 9.33 1.44
CA MET A 95 -7.40 10.43 0.49
C MET A 95 -6.28 10.05 -0.47
N THR A 96 -5.20 9.45 0.05
CA THR A 96 -4.06 9.01 -0.76
C THR A 96 -4.47 7.92 -1.74
N VAL A 97 -5.22 6.90 -1.32
CA VAL A 97 -5.71 5.86 -2.22
C VAL A 97 -6.66 6.43 -3.26
N GLN A 98 -7.56 7.35 -2.89
CA GLN A 98 -8.43 8.02 -3.85
C GLN A 98 -7.62 8.81 -4.89
N LYS A 99 -6.52 9.45 -4.48
CA LYS A 99 -5.60 10.13 -5.40
C LYS A 99 -4.85 9.15 -6.31
N LEU A 100 -4.46 8.00 -5.79
CA LEU A 100 -3.86 6.93 -6.59
C LEU A 100 -4.83 6.42 -7.68
N TRP A 101 -6.14 6.40 -7.46
CA TRP A 101 -7.12 6.05 -8.51
C TRP A 101 -7.05 7.03 -9.69
N GLU A 102 -6.79 8.31 -9.43
CA GLU A 102 -6.62 9.30 -10.49
C GLU A 102 -5.29 9.13 -11.26
N LEU A 103 -4.24 8.75 -10.52
CA LEU A 103 -2.88 8.64 -11.06
C LEU A 103 -2.59 7.29 -11.74
N ILE A 104 -3.32 6.24 -11.36
CA ILE A 104 -3.20 4.87 -11.88
C ILE A 104 -4.59 4.38 -12.31
N PRO A 105 -5.19 4.97 -13.35
CA PRO A 105 -6.58 4.74 -13.73
C PRO A 105 -6.86 3.34 -14.29
N GLN A 106 -5.83 2.58 -14.69
CA GLN A 106 -5.96 1.19 -15.16
C GLN A 106 -6.21 0.19 -14.02
N GLY A 107 -6.05 0.59 -12.76
CA GLY A 107 -6.14 -0.27 -11.59
C GLY A 107 -4.77 -0.74 -11.10
N PHE A 108 -4.72 -1.18 -9.84
CA PHE A 108 -3.48 -1.56 -9.18
C PHE A 108 -3.73 -2.47 -7.96
N VAL A 109 -2.70 -3.16 -7.53
CA VAL A 109 -2.65 -3.77 -6.21
C VAL A 109 -2.17 -2.72 -5.21
N LEU A 110 -2.99 -2.37 -4.23
CA LEU A 110 -2.55 -1.64 -3.05
C LEU A 110 -1.77 -2.61 -2.14
N MET A 111 -0.62 -2.18 -1.66
CA MET A 111 0.19 -2.91 -0.69
C MET A 111 0.67 -1.95 0.40
N GLU A 112 0.46 -2.28 1.67
CA GLU A 112 0.98 -1.47 2.77
C GLU A 112 2.51 -1.56 2.87
N SER A 113 3.15 -0.51 3.38
CA SER A 113 4.61 -0.41 3.49
C SER A 113 5.23 -1.37 4.51
N ASP A 114 4.42 -1.92 5.41
CA ASP A 114 4.82 -2.84 6.47
C ASP A 114 4.42 -4.31 6.19
N VAL A 115 4.30 -4.63 4.91
CA VAL A 115 3.95 -5.97 4.41
C VAL A 115 5.13 -6.57 3.64
N LEU A 116 5.49 -7.82 3.92
CA LEU A 116 6.44 -8.61 3.13
C LEU A 116 5.69 -9.68 2.34
N ILE A 117 5.91 -9.72 1.04
CA ILE A 117 5.35 -10.75 0.15
C ILE A 117 6.13 -12.05 0.34
N LYS A 118 5.41 -13.17 0.50
CA LYS A 118 5.99 -14.52 0.65
C LYS A 118 5.53 -15.52 -0.40
N ALA A 119 4.60 -15.14 -1.26
CA ALA A 119 4.09 -15.97 -2.34
C ALA A 119 3.65 -15.12 -3.53
N ASN A 120 3.41 -15.78 -4.67
CA ASN A 120 2.93 -15.12 -5.90
C ASN A 120 1.58 -14.45 -5.68
N ILE A 121 1.47 -13.18 -6.10
CA ILE A 121 0.27 -12.35 -5.97
C ILE A 121 -0.48 -12.16 -7.29
N ASP A 122 -0.07 -12.79 -8.38
CA ASP A 122 -0.72 -12.63 -9.69
C ASP A 122 -2.20 -13.01 -9.68
N THR A 123 -2.60 -13.88 -8.75
CA THR A 123 -3.99 -14.32 -8.56
C THR A 123 -4.91 -13.21 -8.02
N LEU A 124 -4.35 -12.10 -7.57
CA LEU A 124 -5.15 -10.93 -7.17
C LEU A 124 -5.67 -10.15 -8.39
N TRP A 125 -5.01 -10.24 -9.54
CA TRP A 125 -5.41 -9.58 -10.76
C TRP A 125 -6.56 -10.32 -11.42
N ASP A 126 -7.78 -9.87 -11.12
CA ASP A 126 -9.00 -10.45 -11.66
C ASP A 126 -9.96 -9.31 -11.99
N GLU A 127 -9.97 -8.94 -13.28
CA GLU A 127 -10.70 -7.78 -13.79
C GLU A 127 -12.24 -7.96 -13.80
N GLU A 128 -12.72 -9.16 -13.53
CA GLU A 128 -14.15 -9.41 -13.35
C GLU A 128 -14.68 -8.82 -12.03
N TRP A 129 -13.79 -8.53 -11.08
CA TRP A 129 -14.13 -8.07 -9.74
C TRP A 129 -13.72 -6.60 -9.52
N ALA A 130 -14.54 -5.87 -8.79
CA ALA A 130 -14.23 -4.50 -8.40
C ALA A 130 -13.04 -4.43 -7.42
N SER A 131 -12.95 -5.43 -6.55
CA SER A 131 -11.78 -5.63 -5.67
C SER A 131 -11.52 -7.10 -5.42
N VAL A 132 -10.25 -7.46 -5.23
CA VAL A 132 -9.81 -8.80 -4.82
C VAL A 132 -8.86 -8.66 -3.64
N GLY A 133 -9.21 -9.23 -2.49
CA GLY A 133 -8.42 -9.12 -1.28
C GLY A 133 -9.12 -9.70 -0.05
N HIS A 134 -8.56 -9.43 1.12
CA HIS A 134 -9.18 -9.89 2.36
C HIS A 134 -10.34 -8.98 2.78
N ASN A 135 -11.55 -9.47 2.64
CA ASN A 135 -12.75 -8.78 3.09
C ASN A 135 -13.01 -9.10 4.58
N GLN A 136 -12.83 -8.11 5.42
CA GLN A 136 -13.24 -8.15 6.82
C GLN A 136 -14.73 -7.79 6.88
N LEU A 137 -15.60 -8.77 7.12
CA LEU A 137 -17.06 -8.60 7.00
C LEU A 137 -17.65 -7.72 8.09
N HIS A 138 -16.98 -7.60 9.22
CA HIS A 138 -17.44 -6.80 10.35
C HIS A 138 -16.28 -6.07 11.01
N GLN A 139 -16.49 -4.78 11.24
CA GLN A 139 -15.56 -3.91 11.97
C GLN A 139 -16.38 -3.05 12.95
N PRO A 140 -16.21 -3.24 14.28
CA PRO A 140 -17.05 -2.56 15.28
C PRO A 140 -16.98 -1.02 15.20
N GLN A 141 -15.84 -0.48 14.77
CA GLN A 141 -15.61 0.97 14.62
C GLN A 141 -16.32 1.56 13.41
N ASN A 142 -16.61 0.77 12.38
CA ASN A 142 -17.29 1.26 11.20
C ASN A 142 -18.78 1.48 11.44
N PRO A 143 -19.41 2.40 10.69
CA PRO A 143 -20.86 2.61 10.79
C PRO A 143 -21.64 1.30 10.59
N PHE A 144 -22.61 1.05 11.47
CA PHE A 144 -23.45 -0.16 11.43
C PHE A 144 -22.67 -1.49 11.51
N GLY A 145 -21.46 -1.48 12.07
CA GLY A 145 -20.59 -2.66 12.08
C GLY A 145 -20.12 -3.09 10.67
N LEU A 146 -20.17 -2.17 9.73
CA LEU A 146 -19.78 -2.42 8.35
C LEU A 146 -18.34 -2.95 8.29
N GLY A 147 -18.10 -3.91 7.41
CA GLY A 147 -16.77 -4.43 7.12
C GLY A 147 -15.89 -3.48 6.32
N ARG A 148 -14.76 -3.98 5.86
CA ARG A 148 -13.85 -3.27 4.95
C ARG A 148 -13.12 -4.23 4.02
N VAL A 149 -12.64 -3.73 2.88
CA VAL A 149 -11.55 -4.37 2.15
C VAL A 149 -10.26 -4.02 2.89
N CYS A 150 -9.54 -5.04 3.35
CA CYS A 150 -8.29 -4.83 4.09
C CYS A 150 -7.24 -4.18 3.16
N PRO A 151 -6.67 -3.03 3.51
CA PRO A 151 -5.72 -2.32 2.66
C PRO A 151 -4.34 -2.97 2.61
N MET A 152 -4.08 -3.94 3.48
CA MET A 152 -2.78 -4.62 3.61
C MET A 152 -2.26 -5.14 2.27
N LEU A 153 -3.14 -5.81 1.52
CA LEU A 153 -2.88 -6.28 0.17
C LEU A 153 -4.23 -6.50 -0.54
N CYS A 154 -4.55 -5.68 -1.55
CA CYS A 154 -5.77 -5.85 -2.34
C CYS A 154 -5.62 -5.26 -3.75
N TYR A 155 -6.20 -5.94 -4.74
CA TYR A 155 -6.38 -5.40 -6.08
C TYR A 155 -7.62 -4.50 -6.11
N MET A 156 -7.51 -3.40 -6.83
CA MET A 156 -8.59 -2.45 -7.11
C MET A 156 -8.73 -2.26 -8.61
N ASN A 157 -9.89 -2.66 -9.14
CA ASN A 157 -10.26 -2.43 -10.53
C ASN A 157 -10.81 -0.99 -10.66
N VAL A 158 -9.91 -0.03 -10.78
CA VAL A 158 -10.27 1.39 -10.82
C VAL A 158 -11.25 1.72 -11.96
N PRO A 159 -11.09 1.19 -13.20
CA PRO A 159 -12.05 1.41 -14.27
C PRO A 159 -13.47 0.98 -13.88
N LEU A 160 -13.62 -0.22 -13.32
CA LEU A 160 -14.92 -0.74 -12.91
C LEU A 160 -15.52 0.05 -11.75
N LEU A 161 -14.72 0.34 -10.72
CA LEU A 161 -15.13 1.15 -9.56
C LEU A 161 -15.58 2.54 -9.98
N THR A 162 -14.81 3.24 -10.81
CA THR A 162 -15.10 4.59 -11.29
C THR A 162 -16.34 4.62 -12.20
N LYS A 163 -16.48 3.63 -13.10
CA LYS A 163 -17.67 3.49 -13.97
C LYS A 163 -18.96 3.44 -13.17
N HIS A 164 -18.96 2.83 -12.00
CA HIS A 164 -20.12 2.73 -11.11
C HIS A 164 -20.17 3.81 -10.04
N GLY A 165 -19.31 4.82 -10.10
CA GLY A 165 -19.27 5.93 -9.14
C GLY A 165 -18.93 5.51 -7.72
N ALA A 166 -18.17 4.42 -7.55
CA ALA A 166 -17.61 4.05 -6.26
C ALA A 166 -16.46 4.99 -5.89
N LYS A 167 -16.19 5.06 -4.58
CA LYS A 167 -15.11 5.89 -4.05
C LYS A 167 -14.33 5.11 -2.98
N TYR A 168 -13.05 5.41 -2.86
CA TYR A 168 -12.27 4.96 -1.71
C TYR A 168 -12.35 5.94 -0.54
N PHE A 169 -12.41 7.24 -0.86
CA PHE A 169 -12.66 8.32 0.06
C PHE A 169 -13.87 9.13 -0.37
N ASP A 170 -14.84 9.29 0.52
CA ASP A 170 -16.00 10.15 0.33
C ASP A 170 -16.11 11.13 1.50
N PRO A 171 -15.78 12.42 1.29
CA PRO A 171 -15.81 13.42 2.36
C PRO A 171 -17.21 13.55 2.97
N THR A 172 -18.27 13.42 2.18
CA THR A 172 -19.65 13.53 2.69
C THR A 172 -19.98 12.42 3.68
N ARG A 173 -19.62 11.18 3.36
CA ARG A 173 -19.80 10.04 4.28
C ARG A 173 -18.85 10.13 5.47
N THR A 174 -17.58 10.37 5.21
CA THR A 174 -16.53 10.38 6.24
C THR A 174 -16.75 11.52 7.23
N TYR A 175 -17.03 12.73 6.77
CA TYR A 175 -17.25 13.90 7.64
C TYR A 175 -18.65 13.93 8.26
N GLY A 176 -19.65 13.43 7.54
CA GLY A 176 -21.05 13.45 8.01
C GLY A 176 -21.28 12.60 9.26
N LEU A 177 -20.45 11.58 9.49
CA LEU A 177 -20.55 10.74 10.69
C LEU A 177 -20.00 11.41 11.95
N LEU A 178 -19.09 12.37 11.81
CA LEU A 178 -18.48 13.09 12.92
C LEU A 178 -19.40 14.20 13.47
N LYS A 179 -20.39 14.65 12.65
CA LYS A 179 -21.37 15.62 13.08
C LYS A 179 -22.45 15.01 13.99
N GLY A 180 -22.51 15.43 15.25
CA GLY A 180 -23.66 15.22 16.11
C GLY A 180 -23.77 13.85 16.74
N ARG A 181 -22.67 13.15 17.05
CA ARG A 181 -22.72 11.86 17.71
C ARG A 181 -21.94 11.80 19.01
N ASP A 182 -22.67 11.42 20.07
CA ASP A 182 -22.08 10.91 21.32
C ASP A 182 -21.28 9.60 21.15
N ASN A 183 -21.29 9.02 19.96
CA ASN A 183 -20.68 7.74 19.66
C ASN A 183 -19.32 7.94 18.96
N ARG A 184 -18.30 8.19 19.75
CA ARG A 184 -16.88 8.34 19.36
C ARG A 184 -16.28 7.12 18.65
N ASN A 185 -17.05 6.05 18.46
CA ASN A 185 -16.59 4.75 17.97
C ASN A 185 -17.02 4.43 16.54
N ASN A 186 -17.65 5.37 15.82
CA ASN A 186 -18.11 5.12 14.46
C ASN A 186 -17.43 6.06 13.47
N TRP A 187 -16.41 5.58 12.79
CA TRP A 187 -15.82 6.26 11.65
C TRP A 187 -15.61 5.27 10.50
N TYR A 188 -15.47 5.77 9.28
CA TYR A 188 -15.02 4.92 8.18
C TYR A 188 -13.52 4.67 8.30
N ASP A 189 -13.14 3.42 8.56
CA ASP A 189 -11.75 2.99 8.49
C ASP A 189 -11.32 2.75 7.04
N THR A 190 -10.02 2.60 6.82
CA THR A 190 -9.44 2.40 5.49
C THR A 190 -10.12 1.23 4.75
N GLY A 191 -10.59 1.49 3.52
CA GLY A 191 -11.29 0.51 2.68
C GLY A 191 -12.78 0.31 3.00
N ALA A 192 -13.33 0.94 4.05
CA ALA A 192 -14.73 0.74 4.44
C ALA A 192 -15.71 1.47 3.50
N VAL A 193 -15.38 2.65 2.99
CA VAL A 193 -16.21 3.38 2.02
C VAL A 193 -16.37 2.57 0.74
N MET A 194 -15.28 2.06 0.19
CA MET A 194 -15.31 1.20 -1.00
C MET A 194 -16.05 -0.11 -0.74
N PHE A 195 -15.85 -0.72 0.44
CA PHE A 195 -16.56 -1.93 0.82
C PHE A 195 -18.07 -1.70 0.89
N GLU A 196 -18.54 -0.57 1.47
CA GLU A 196 -19.94 -0.21 1.49
C GLU A 196 -20.51 -0.05 0.06
N ASP A 197 -19.76 0.58 -0.83
CA ASP A 197 -20.16 0.71 -2.22
C ASP A 197 -20.34 -0.66 -2.87
N ILE A 198 -19.43 -1.60 -2.64
CA ILE A 198 -19.50 -2.95 -3.20
C ILE A 198 -20.69 -3.75 -2.62
N VAL A 199 -20.92 -3.69 -1.31
CA VAL A 199 -21.90 -4.60 -0.67
C VAL A 199 -23.31 -4.01 -0.52
N ARG A 200 -23.47 -2.70 -0.61
CA ARG A 200 -24.74 -2.03 -0.30
C ARG A 200 -25.23 -1.03 -1.35
N THR A 201 -24.37 -0.13 -1.81
CA THR A 201 -24.83 1.04 -2.59
C THR A 201 -24.68 0.88 -4.08
N LYS A 202 -23.85 -0.04 -4.55
CA LYS A 202 -23.53 -0.26 -5.97
C LYS A 202 -23.72 -1.72 -6.38
N PRO A 203 -24.96 -2.21 -6.57
CA PRO A 203 -25.25 -3.64 -6.75
C PRO A 203 -24.58 -4.29 -7.97
N ALA A 204 -24.09 -3.50 -8.92
CA ALA A 204 -23.31 -3.99 -10.06
C ALA A 204 -21.87 -4.34 -9.71
N LEU A 205 -21.37 -3.89 -8.55
CA LEU A 205 -20.02 -4.18 -8.10
C LEU A 205 -20.00 -5.47 -7.27
N LYS A 206 -18.91 -6.21 -7.41
CA LYS A 206 -18.66 -7.42 -6.62
C LYS A 206 -17.22 -7.42 -6.13
N GLY A 207 -17.02 -7.80 -4.88
CA GLY A 207 -15.70 -8.03 -4.29
C GLY A 207 -15.41 -9.51 -4.14
N LYS A 208 -14.19 -9.94 -4.43
CA LYS A 208 -13.71 -11.31 -4.23
C LYS A 208 -12.89 -11.39 -2.94
N HIS A 209 -13.28 -12.27 -2.05
CA HIS A 209 -12.50 -12.55 -0.85
C HIS A 209 -11.35 -13.51 -1.16
N VAL A 210 -10.16 -13.16 -0.70
CA VAL A 210 -8.95 -14.00 -0.76
C VAL A 210 -8.30 -14.00 0.62
N ASP A 211 -7.87 -15.15 1.09
CA ASP A 211 -7.06 -15.27 2.30
C ASP A 211 -5.62 -14.82 2.02
N ILE A 212 -5.37 -13.53 2.27
CA ILE A 212 -4.05 -12.95 2.03
C ILE A 212 -3.00 -13.35 3.06
N THR A 213 -3.35 -13.99 4.17
CA THR A 213 -2.38 -14.43 5.19
C THR A 213 -1.38 -15.46 4.65
N LYS A 214 -1.76 -16.16 3.58
CA LYS A 214 -0.88 -17.07 2.85
C LYS A 214 0.09 -16.36 1.91
N LEU A 215 -0.20 -15.11 1.55
CA LEU A 215 0.56 -14.34 0.59
C LEU A 215 1.57 -13.40 1.24
N VAL A 216 1.32 -13.01 2.52
CA VAL A 216 2.09 -11.96 3.18
C VAL A 216 2.48 -12.32 4.61
N GLU A 217 3.56 -11.68 5.08
CA GLU A 217 3.83 -11.42 6.48
C GLU A 217 3.59 -9.93 6.76
N HIS A 218 2.93 -9.61 7.85
CA HIS A 218 2.54 -8.25 8.18
C HIS A 218 3.10 -7.82 9.53
N TYR A 219 3.82 -6.69 9.54
CA TYR A 219 4.22 -6.01 10.77
C TYR A 219 3.04 -5.22 11.32
N ALA A 220 2.20 -5.89 12.11
CA ALA A 220 0.98 -5.30 12.62
C ALA A 220 1.23 -3.95 13.33
N SER A 221 0.53 -2.92 12.88
CA SER A 221 0.60 -1.56 13.41
C SER A 221 1.91 -0.80 13.10
N GLY A 222 2.58 -1.09 11.99
CA GLY A 222 3.82 -0.44 11.59
C GLY A 222 3.71 1.08 11.51
N SER A 223 2.62 1.60 10.96
CA SER A 223 2.34 3.04 10.90
C SER A 223 2.14 3.70 12.29
N TRP A 224 1.67 2.94 13.29
CA TRP A 224 1.51 3.40 14.67
C TRP A 224 2.81 3.33 15.46
N ARG A 225 3.69 2.39 15.13
CA ARG A 225 4.99 2.14 15.75
C ARG A 225 6.15 2.68 14.92
N ARG A 226 5.90 3.68 14.11
CA ARG A 226 6.91 4.25 13.19
C ARG A 226 8.20 4.70 13.85
N ASN A 227 8.14 5.09 15.12
CA ASN A 227 9.29 5.54 15.90
C ASN A 227 9.99 4.40 16.66
N ASP A 228 9.43 3.20 16.64
CA ASP A 228 10.05 2.01 17.25
C ASP A 228 10.97 1.33 16.24
N LEU A 229 12.07 2.01 15.93
CA LEU A 229 13.03 1.56 14.92
C LEU A 229 13.71 0.25 15.26
N ASP A 230 13.94 -0.01 16.54
CA ASP A 230 14.61 -1.23 16.98
C ASP A 230 13.71 -2.45 16.79
N THR A 231 12.43 -2.34 17.13
CA THR A 231 11.45 -3.41 16.87
C THR A 231 11.26 -3.62 15.35
N GLN A 232 11.20 -2.56 14.54
CA GLN A 232 11.14 -2.68 13.09
C GLN A 232 12.36 -3.41 12.52
N LYS A 233 13.57 -3.04 12.95
CA LYS A 233 14.81 -3.71 12.53
C LYS A 233 14.84 -5.17 12.94
N ALA A 234 14.46 -5.48 14.18
CA ALA A 234 14.42 -6.85 14.68
C ALA A 234 13.44 -7.71 13.87
N TRP A 235 12.26 -7.16 13.53
CA TRP A 235 11.27 -7.85 12.69
C TRP A 235 11.79 -8.07 11.27
N LEU A 236 12.39 -7.07 10.65
CA LEU A 236 13.01 -7.19 9.33
C LEU A 236 14.13 -8.24 9.33
N GLU A 237 14.94 -8.28 10.38
CA GLU A 237 16.00 -9.27 10.51
C GLU A 237 15.44 -10.69 10.63
N GLN A 238 14.40 -10.86 11.47
CA GLN A 238 13.69 -12.13 11.62
C GLN A 238 13.13 -12.65 10.28
N HIS A 239 12.72 -11.74 9.40
CA HIS A 239 12.11 -12.08 8.11
C HIS A 239 13.04 -11.82 6.92
N ARG A 240 14.35 -11.72 7.15
CA ARG A 240 15.38 -11.42 6.14
C ARG A 240 15.27 -12.32 4.91
N GLN A 241 14.94 -13.60 5.09
CA GLN A 241 14.78 -14.56 3.99
C GLN A 241 13.68 -14.16 2.99
N LEU A 242 12.72 -13.33 3.36
CA LEU A 242 11.65 -12.90 2.46
C LEU A 242 12.09 -11.76 1.54
N TRP A 243 13.03 -10.91 1.93
CA TRP A 243 13.35 -9.71 1.18
C TRP A 243 14.83 -9.58 0.77
N GLU A 244 15.76 -10.23 1.45
CA GLU A 244 17.16 -10.17 1.06
C GLU A 244 17.37 -11.00 -0.22
N MET A 245 17.89 -10.35 -1.25
CA MET A 245 18.27 -11.01 -2.47
C MET A 245 19.58 -11.80 -2.27
N PRO A 246 19.72 -13.00 -2.86
CA PRO A 246 20.99 -13.71 -2.85
C PRO A 246 22.11 -12.81 -3.38
N LYS A 247 23.22 -12.74 -2.67
CA LYS A 247 24.39 -12.01 -3.19
C LYS A 247 24.78 -12.67 -4.50
N GLU A 248 24.76 -11.90 -5.60
CA GLU A 248 25.30 -12.38 -6.88
C GLU A 248 26.73 -12.87 -6.64
N LYS A 249 26.97 -14.16 -6.86
CA LYS A 249 28.33 -14.68 -6.91
C LYS A 249 28.99 -13.95 -8.06
N LYS A 250 29.89 -13.02 -7.77
CA LYS A 250 30.75 -12.43 -8.79
C LYS A 250 31.42 -13.61 -9.51
N SER A 251 31.00 -13.89 -10.72
CA SER A 251 31.62 -14.91 -11.56
C SER A 251 33.04 -14.42 -11.85
N GLY A 252 33.96 -14.87 -11.04
CA GLY A 252 35.39 -14.64 -11.22
C GLY A 252 35.89 -15.50 -12.36
N THR A 253 35.58 -15.16 -13.58
CA THR A 253 36.31 -15.64 -14.77
C THR A 253 37.25 -14.58 -15.22
N ARG A 254 38.34 -14.45 -14.47
CA ARG A 254 39.57 -13.83 -14.98
C ARG A 254 40.24 -14.91 -15.83
N THR A 255 39.90 -15.01 -17.12
CA THR A 255 40.65 -15.76 -18.09
C THR A 255 41.99 -15.04 -18.28
N ASP A 256 43.02 -15.55 -17.61
CA ASP A 256 44.41 -15.21 -17.93
C ASP A 256 44.68 -15.68 -19.37
N ARG A 257 44.52 -14.78 -20.33
CA ARG A 257 45.09 -14.93 -21.67
C ARG A 257 46.61 -14.83 -21.50
N LYS A 258 47.27 -15.96 -21.31
CA LYS A 258 48.67 -16.11 -21.57
C LYS A 258 48.92 -15.89 -23.06
N THR A 259 49.38 -14.74 -23.44
CA THR A 259 49.96 -14.45 -24.75
C THR A 259 51.26 -15.23 -24.88
N THR A 260 51.23 -16.37 -25.53
CA THR A 260 52.44 -17.05 -26.04
C THR A 260 52.96 -16.25 -27.21
N LYS A 261 54.00 -15.44 -27.00
CA LYS A 261 54.86 -14.90 -28.09
C LYS A 261 55.66 -16.06 -28.63
N LYS A 262 55.34 -16.51 -29.84
CA LYS A 262 56.20 -17.39 -30.64
C LYS A 262 57.24 -16.49 -31.31
N ALA A 263 58.49 -16.68 -30.92
CA ALA A 263 59.64 -16.11 -31.62
C ALA A 263 59.82 -16.92 -32.88
N GLU A 264 59.71 -16.29 -34.04
CA GLU A 264 60.29 -16.79 -35.29
C GLU A 264 61.65 -16.10 -35.51
N LYS A 265 62.70 -16.92 -35.45
CA LYS A 265 64.03 -16.64 -36.01
C LYS A 265 64.13 -17.26 -37.38
N LEU A 266 64.67 -16.50 -38.32
CA LEU A 266 65.23 -16.74 -39.66
C LEU A 266 64.38 -16.22 -40.80
#